data_6851c3ddc5e1317996915c1f74261faf
#
_entry.id   6851c3ddc5e1317996915c1f74261faf
#
_cell.length_a   1.000
_cell.length_b   1.000
_cell.length_c   1.000
_cell.angle_alpha   90.00
_cell.angle_beta   90.00
_cell.angle_gamma   90.00
#
_symmetry.space_group_name_H-M   'P 1'
#
loop_
_entity.id
_entity.type
_entity.pdbx_description
1 polymer ?
#
loop_
_entity_poly.entity_id
_entity_poly.type
_entity_poly.pdbx_seq_one_letter_code
_entity_poly.pdbx_strand_id
1 'polypeptide(L)'
;MKFIDVYGRERNLKNAKKYLINWDKPSRSKFQTRVKQFLQPFWIHDIVFEEFRVDGTSLTLDFYNANKKVAVEVQGEQHTKYVKFFHKNRFKYCDQLKRDEDKLLFCKSNNIKLAEIYPQDEITASLFVDQQIFL
;
A
#
# COMPACT_ATOMS: atom_id res chain seq x y z
N MET A 1 -5.09 -14.01 10.58
CA MET A 1 -5.71 -12.70 10.28
C MET A 1 -6.88 -12.90 9.32
N LYS A 2 -8.00 -12.30 9.63
CA LYS A 2 -9.19 -12.41 8.80
C LYS A 2 -9.39 -11.16 7.97
N PHE A 3 -9.69 -11.33 6.70
CA PHE A 3 -9.98 -10.26 5.76
C PHE A 3 -11.18 -10.60 4.90
N ILE A 4 -11.80 -9.57 4.34
CA ILE A 4 -12.82 -9.71 3.31
C ILE A 4 -12.12 -9.47 1.97
N ASP A 5 -12.21 -10.44 1.06
CA ASP A 5 -11.58 -10.31 -0.26
C ASP A 5 -12.38 -9.37 -1.19
N VAL A 6 -11.88 -9.15 -2.40
CA VAL A 6 -12.51 -8.26 -3.36
C VAL A 6 -13.87 -8.77 -3.87
N TYR A 7 -14.18 -10.04 -3.61
CA TYR A 7 -15.47 -10.66 -3.96
C TYR A 7 -16.45 -10.67 -2.78
N GLY A 8 -16.09 -10.05 -1.65
CA GLY A 8 -16.92 -10.00 -0.45
C GLY A 8 -16.86 -11.26 0.42
N ARG A 9 -15.91 -12.16 0.17
CA ARG A 9 -15.76 -13.41 0.93
C ARG A 9 -14.79 -13.24 2.08
N GLU A 10 -15.13 -13.85 3.23
CA GLU A 10 -14.21 -13.90 4.36
C GLU A 10 -13.05 -14.84 4.09
N ARG A 11 -11.84 -14.36 4.28
CA ARG A 11 -10.59 -15.13 4.11
C ARG A 11 -9.78 -15.10 5.39
N ASN A 12 -9.12 -16.21 5.68
CA ASN A 12 -8.20 -16.32 6.81
C ASN A 12 -6.78 -16.50 6.29
N LEU A 13 -5.95 -15.47 6.45
CA LEU A 13 -4.54 -15.52 6.08
C LEU A 13 -3.76 -16.20 7.19
N LYS A 14 -3.34 -17.45 6.96
CA LYS A 14 -2.70 -18.30 7.98
C LYS A 14 -1.24 -17.97 8.23
N ASN A 15 -0.54 -17.41 7.25
CA ASN A 15 0.91 -17.21 7.32
C ASN A 15 1.27 -15.73 7.05
N ALA A 16 0.70 -14.83 7.84
CA ALA A 16 0.98 -13.41 7.73
C ALA A 16 2.44 -13.06 8.12
N LYS A 17 3.07 -13.89 8.95
CA LYS A 17 4.43 -13.65 9.44
C LYS A 17 5.47 -13.49 8.33
N LYS A 18 5.25 -14.10 7.18
CA LYS A 18 6.17 -13.99 6.04
C LYS A 18 6.23 -12.59 5.45
N TYR A 19 5.24 -11.75 5.73
CA TYR A 19 5.18 -10.37 5.26
C TYR A 19 5.66 -9.35 6.29
N LEU A 20 6.01 -9.78 7.50
CA LEU A 20 6.47 -8.84 8.54
C LEU A 20 7.64 -8.02 8.03
N ILE A 21 7.54 -6.70 8.27
CA ILE A 21 8.57 -5.76 7.82
C ILE A 21 9.89 -6.00 8.54
N ASN A 22 10.99 -5.89 7.80
CA ASN A 22 12.32 -5.80 8.39
C ASN A 22 12.80 -4.36 8.22
N TRP A 23 12.75 -3.60 9.31
CA TRP A 23 13.10 -2.18 9.30
C TRP A 23 14.57 -1.91 8.93
N ASP A 24 15.45 -2.89 9.12
CA ASP A 24 16.87 -2.75 8.85
C ASP A 24 17.24 -3.04 7.39
N LYS A 25 16.30 -3.59 6.61
CA LYS A 25 16.52 -3.97 5.22
C LYS A 25 15.97 -2.89 4.28
N PRO A 26 16.72 -2.52 3.20
CA PRO A 26 16.16 -1.60 2.22
C PRO A 26 14.97 -2.22 1.50
N SER A 27 14.06 -1.36 1.04
CA SER A 27 12.91 -1.74 0.25
C SER A 27 13.27 -1.91 -1.22
N ARG A 28 12.28 -2.31 -2.01
CA ARG A 28 12.42 -2.58 -3.45
C ARG A 28 12.95 -1.39 -4.25
N SER A 29 12.62 -0.16 -3.84
CA SER A 29 13.08 1.06 -4.49
C SER A 29 13.69 2.02 -3.47
N LYS A 30 14.49 2.98 -3.96
CA LYS A 30 15.05 4.04 -3.10
C LYS A 30 13.96 4.89 -2.47
N PHE A 31 12.91 5.20 -3.24
CA PHE A 31 11.80 6.00 -2.75
C PHE A 31 11.03 5.26 -1.65
N GLN A 32 10.71 4.00 -1.87
CA GLN A 32 10.04 3.18 -0.85
C GLN A 32 10.89 3.05 0.41
N THR A 33 12.20 2.93 0.26
CA THR A 33 13.14 2.89 1.39
C THR A 33 13.08 4.20 2.21
N ARG A 34 13.00 5.35 1.55
CA ARG A 34 12.86 6.64 2.25
C ARG A 34 11.56 6.72 3.01
N VAL A 35 10.46 6.26 2.42
CA VAL A 35 9.16 6.20 3.11
C VAL A 35 9.24 5.28 4.32
N LYS A 36 9.86 4.13 4.17
CA LYS A 36 10.08 3.17 5.26
C LYS A 36 10.87 3.80 6.41
N GLN A 37 11.94 4.50 6.11
CA GLN A 37 12.75 5.19 7.12
C GLN A 37 11.95 6.26 7.85
N PHE A 38 11.08 6.98 7.14
CA PHE A 38 10.20 7.96 7.76
C PHE A 38 9.18 7.30 8.69
N LEU A 39 8.60 6.17 8.30
CA LEU A 39 7.59 5.47 9.10
C LEU A 39 8.16 4.78 10.34
N GLN A 40 9.42 4.39 10.31
CA GLN A 40 10.04 3.59 11.38
C GLN A 40 9.85 4.16 12.78
N PRO A 41 10.13 5.45 13.07
CA PRO A 41 9.96 5.98 14.41
C PRO A 41 8.53 5.90 14.93
N PHE A 42 7.57 5.97 14.04
CA PHE A 42 6.14 5.95 14.40
C PHE A 42 5.60 4.53 14.55
N TRP A 43 6.13 3.58 13.78
CA TRP A 43 5.54 2.27 13.63
C TRP A 43 6.40 1.11 14.13
N ILE A 44 7.57 1.38 14.70
CA ILE A 44 8.51 0.32 15.06
C ILE A 44 7.95 -0.66 16.09
N HIS A 45 7.01 -0.24 16.92
CA HIS A 45 6.39 -1.09 17.94
C HIS A 45 5.04 -1.69 17.49
N ASP A 46 4.62 -1.41 16.29
CA ASP A 46 3.38 -1.94 15.73
C ASP A 46 3.64 -3.18 14.88
N ILE A 47 2.57 -3.93 14.61
CA ILE A 47 2.61 -5.04 13.67
C ILE A 47 2.45 -4.45 12.27
N VAL A 48 3.55 -4.42 11.52
CA VAL A 48 3.62 -3.83 10.18
C VAL A 48 4.09 -4.88 9.18
N PHE A 49 3.44 -4.90 8.04
CA PHE A 49 3.80 -5.77 6.93
C PHE A 49 4.29 -4.93 5.75
N GLU A 50 5.24 -5.47 5.01
CA GLU A 50 5.74 -4.89 3.77
C GLU A 50 5.50 -5.85 2.62
N GLU A 51 5.12 -5.33 1.45
CA GLU A 51 4.76 -6.14 0.28
C GLU A 51 3.69 -7.18 0.66
N PHE A 52 2.68 -6.72 1.39
CA PHE A 52 1.60 -7.55 1.90
C PHE A 52 0.66 -7.93 0.76
N ARG A 53 0.50 -9.25 0.55
CA ARG A 53 -0.40 -9.72 -0.52
C ARG A 53 -1.85 -9.57 -0.11
N VAL A 54 -2.62 -8.92 -0.97
CA VAL A 54 -4.07 -8.83 -0.82
C VAL A 54 -4.68 -10.20 -1.13
N ASP A 55 -5.39 -10.78 -0.16
CA ASP A 55 -5.94 -12.11 -0.28
C ASP A 55 -6.93 -12.22 -1.45
N GLY A 56 -6.85 -13.34 -2.16
CA GLY A 56 -7.70 -13.59 -3.34
C GLY A 56 -7.25 -12.89 -4.62
N THR A 57 -6.13 -12.15 -4.60
CA THR A 57 -5.61 -11.43 -5.76
C THR A 57 -4.09 -11.54 -5.86
N SER A 58 -3.52 -10.99 -6.94
CA SER A 58 -2.07 -10.82 -7.09
C SER A 58 -1.58 -9.46 -6.56
N LEU A 59 -2.49 -8.65 -6.05
CA LEU A 59 -2.16 -7.30 -5.57
C LEU A 59 -1.42 -7.33 -4.25
N THR A 60 -0.53 -6.35 -4.05
CA THR A 60 0.21 -6.18 -2.80
C THR A 60 0.03 -4.76 -2.28
N LEU A 61 0.05 -4.62 -0.96
CA LEU A 61 0.13 -3.32 -0.30
C LEU A 61 1.59 -3.10 0.10
N ASP A 62 2.15 -1.94 -0.23
CA ASP A 62 3.57 -1.67 0.04
C ASP A 62 3.87 -1.71 1.54
N PHE A 63 3.05 -1.03 2.35
CA PHE A 63 3.12 -1.10 3.80
C PHE A 63 1.71 -1.24 4.38
N TYR A 64 1.55 -2.11 5.37
CA TYR A 64 0.28 -2.25 6.08
C TYR A 64 0.53 -2.34 7.58
N ASN A 65 -0.01 -1.36 8.33
CA ASN A 65 0.01 -1.36 9.79
C ASN A 65 -1.29 -1.97 10.31
N ALA A 66 -1.19 -3.17 10.86
CA ALA A 66 -2.35 -3.92 11.33
C ALA A 66 -2.94 -3.35 12.63
N ASN A 67 -2.13 -2.71 13.46
CA ASN A 67 -2.60 -2.09 14.71
C ASN A 67 -3.47 -0.87 14.43
N LYS A 68 -3.04 -0.03 13.51
CA LYS A 68 -3.74 1.21 13.15
C LYS A 68 -4.73 1.05 12.00
N LYS A 69 -4.68 -0.09 11.30
CA LYS A 69 -5.43 -0.35 10.07
C LYS A 69 -5.19 0.74 9.03
N VAL A 70 -3.92 0.98 8.75
CA VAL A 70 -3.46 1.95 7.78
C VAL A 70 -2.56 1.26 6.77
N ALA A 71 -2.83 1.44 5.49
CA ALA A 71 -1.96 1.01 4.41
C ALA A 71 -1.33 2.22 3.75
N VAL A 72 -0.09 2.08 3.31
CA VAL A 72 0.65 3.12 2.58
C VAL A 72 1.09 2.54 1.26
N GLU A 73 0.70 3.20 0.17
CA GLU A 73 1.11 2.88 -1.18
C GLU A 73 2.09 3.91 -1.69
N VAL A 74 3.22 3.44 -2.17
CA VAL A 74 4.27 4.28 -2.71
C VAL A 74 4.17 4.24 -4.23
N GLN A 75 3.71 5.36 -4.80
CA GLN A 75 3.49 5.45 -6.24
C GLN A 75 4.79 5.76 -6.96
N GLY A 76 5.04 5.05 -8.05
CA GLY A 76 6.20 5.30 -8.89
C GLY A 76 5.95 6.40 -9.92
N GLU A 77 7.00 6.80 -10.64
CA GLU A 77 6.89 7.79 -11.72
C GLU A 77 5.92 7.36 -12.82
N GLN A 78 5.71 6.07 -12.98
CA GLN A 78 4.81 5.52 -13.97
C GLN A 78 3.38 6.01 -13.79
N HIS A 79 2.95 6.28 -12.56
CA HIS A 79 1.64 6.81 -12.24
C HIS A 79 1.44 8.25 -12.73
N THR A 80 2.51 9.02 -12.81
CA THR A 80 2.46 10.40 -13.31
C THR A 80 2.54 10.47 -14.83
N LYS A 81 2.85 9.35 -15.49
CA LYS A 81 3.00 9.26 -16.95
C LYS A 81 1.87 8.47 -17.62
N TYR A 82 0.74 8.32 -16.98
CA TYR A 82 -0.39 7.53 -17.48
C TYR A 82 -0.86 7.96 -18.88
N VAL A 83 -0.88 9.25 -19.15
CA VAL A 83 -1.33 9.75 -20.45
C VAL A 83 -0.48 9.18 -21.58
N LYS A 84 0.85 9.16 -21.43
CA LYS A 84 1.76 8.58 -22.41
C LYS A 84 1.58 7.06 -22.51
N PHE A 85 1.40 6.40 -21.38
CA PHE A 85 1.17 4.95 -21.33
C PHE A 85 -0.15 4.57 -21.98
N PHE A 86 -1.19 5.35 -21.73
CA PHE A 86 -2.52 5.13 -22.30
C PHE A 86 -2.48 5.18 -23.83
N HIS A 87 -1.80 6.15 -24.41
CA HIS A 87 -1.68 6.28 -25.86
C HIS A 87 -0.85 5.15 -26.50
N LYS A 88 0.13 4.60 -25.78
CA LYS A 88 0.98 3.52 -26.25
C LYS A 88 0.40 2.14 -26.00
N ASN A 89 -0.30 1.95 -24.88
CA ASN A 89 -0.78 0.65 -24.46
C ASN A 89 -2.06 0.77 -23.60
N ARG A 90 -3.18 0.75 -24.28
CA ARG A 90 -4.49 0.91 -23.66
C ARG A 90 -4.82 -0.20 -22.66
N PHE A 91 -4.41 -1.43 -22.96
CA PHE A 91 -4.68 -2.58 -22.08
C PHE A 91 -3.97 -2.46 -20.75
N LYS A 92 -2.70 -2.06 -20.74
CA LYS A 92 -1.93 -1.87 -19.51
C LYS A 92 -2.51 -0.77 -18.64
N TYR A 93 -3.03 0.30 -19.26
CA TYR A 93 -3.68 1.37 -18.52
C TYR A 93 -4.97 0.87 -17.84
N CYS A 94 -5.81 0.14 -18.55
CA CYS A 94 -7.03 -0.42 -18.00
C CYS A 94 -6.75 -1.43 -16.88
N ASP A 95 -5.73 -2.28 -17.03
CA ASP A 95 -5.31 -3.22 -15.99
C ASP A 95 -4.84 -2.47 -14.72
N GLN A 96 -4.12 -1.38 -14.88
CA GLN A 96 -3.66 -0.58 -13.75
C GLN A 96 -4.82 0.06 -13.00
N LEU A 97 -5.80 0.61 -13.72
CA LEU A 97 -7.02 1.16 -13.13
C LEU A 97 -7.77 0.11 -12.33
N LYS A 98 -7.90 -1.09 -12.86
CA LYS A 98 -8.56 -2.19 -12.16
C LYS A 98 -7.84 -2.58 -10.87
N ARG A 99 -6.51 -2.66 -10.91
CA ARG A 99 -5.72 -2.96 -9.71
C ARG A 99 -5.91 -1.89 -8.64
N ASP A 100 -5.91 -0.62 -9.03
CA ASP A 100 -6.10 0.49 -8.10
C ASP A 100 -7.49 0.44 -7.47
N GLU A 101 -8.52 0.13 -8.26
CA GLU A 101 -9.89 -0.05 -7.77
C GLU A 101 -9.99 -1.23 -6.80
N ASP A 102 -9.36 -2.36 -7.11
CA ASP A 102 -9.35 -3.55 -6.27
C ASP A 102 -8.68 -3.28 -4.91
N LYS A 103 -7.58 -2.52 -4.91
CA LYS A 103 -6.91 -2.11 -3.67
C LYS A 103 -7.81 -1.22 -2.82
N LEU A 104 -8.46 -0.25 -3.43
CA LEU A 104 -9.39 0.64 -2.73
C LEU A 104 -10.57 -0.16 -2.15
N LEU A 105 -11.13 -1.07 -2.92
CA LEU A 105 -12.24 -1.92 -2.48
C LEU A 105 -11.81 -2.81 -1.31
N PHE A 106 -10.65 -3.43 -1.39
CA PHE A 106 -10.11 -4.26 -0.31
C PHE A 106 -9.94 -3.44 0.97
N CYS A 107 -9.33 -2.27 0.87
CA CYS A 107 -9.11 -1.40 2.02
C CYS A 107 -10.44 -0.96 2.64
N LYS A 108 -11.39 -0.55 1.81
CA LYS A 108 -12.72 -0.12 2.27
C LYS A 108 -13.47 -1.25 2.96
N SER A 109 -13.46 -2.45 2.38
CA SER A 109 -14.16 -3.62 2.92
C SER A 109 -13.58 -4.08 4.26
N ASN A 110 -12.33 -3.79 4.52
CA ASN A 110 -11.63 -4.19 5.75
C ASN A 110 -11.39 -3.01 6.72
N ASN A 111 -12.00 -1.86 6.47
CA ASN A 111 -11.84 -0.64 7.29
C ASN A 111 -10.38 -0.20 7.41
N ILE A 112 -9.63 -0.32 6.32
CA ILE A 112 -8.24 0.10 6.24
C ILE A 112 -8.20 1.47 5.56
N LYS A 113 -7.52 2.44 6.18
CA LYS A 113 -7.27 3.74 5.56
C LYS A 113 -6.06 3.62 4.65
N LEU A 114 -6.19 4.12 3.43
CA LEU A 114 -5.13 4.04 2.42
C LEU A 114 -4.52 5.41 2.20
N ALA A 115 -3.20 5.52 2.41
CA ALA A 115 -2.42 6.68 2.05
C ALA A 115 -1.66 6.41 0.75
N GLU A 116 -1.62 7.39 -0.13
CA GLU A 116 -0.85 7.34 -1.36
C GLU A 116 0.25 8.40 -1.32
N ILE A 117 1.49 7.99 -1.59
CA ILE A 117 2.66 8.87 -1.59
C ILE A 117 3.28 8.87 -2.97
N TYR A 118 3.43 10.05 -3.53
CA TYR A 118 3.99 10.25 -4.88
C TYR A 118 5.41 10.79 -4.79
N PRO A 119 6.24 10.59 -5.85
CA PRO A 119 7.64 11.03 -5.84
C PRO A 119 7.83 12.52 -5.58
N GLN A 120 6.87 13.36 -5.97
CA GLN A 120 6.92 14.81 -5.78
C GLN A 120 6.49 15.25 -4.38
N ASP A 121 5.93 14.33 -3.58
CA ASP A 121 5.46 14.68 -2.25
C ASP A 121 6.63 14.87 -1.29
N GLU A 122 6.48 15.84 -0.38
CA GLU A 122 7.35 15.94 0.78
C GLU A 122 6.84 14.99 1.85
N ILE A 123 7.71 14.07 2.30
CA ILE A 123 7.33 13.04 3.26
C ILE A 123 7.34 13.62 4.67
N THR A 124 6.17 14.01 5.16
CA THR A 124 5.97 14.62 6.47
C THR A 124 4.72 14.05 7.14
N ALA A 125 4.59 14.26 8.44
CA ALA A 125 3.37 13.87 9.17
C ALA A 125 2.15 14.60 8.63
N SER A 126 2.29 15.85 8.17
CA SER A 126 1.22 16.61 7.54
C SER A 126 0.64 15.94 6.32
N LEU A 127 1.49 15.31 5.50
CA LEU A 127 1.04 14.58 4.32
C LEU A 127 0.02 13.50 4.68
N PHE A 128 0.27 12.79 5.78
CA PHE A 128 -0.64 11.75 6.27
C PHE A 128 -1.90 12.34 6.89
N VAL A 129 -1.78 13.43 7.64
CA VAL A 129 -2.94 14.12 8.23
C VAL A 129 -3.88 14.63 7.14
N ASP A 130 -3.35 15.15 6.04
CA ASP A 130 -4.14 15.61 4.90
C ASP A 130 -4.95 14.45 4.28
N GLN A 131 -4.48 13.23 4.44
CA GLN A 131 -5.19 12.01 4.02
C GLN A 131 -5.96 11.36 5.17
N GLN A 132 -6.19 12.09 6.27
CA GLN A 132 -6.94 11.66 7.45
C GLN A 132 -6.28 10.49 8.19
N ILE A 133 -4.96 10.45 8.19
CA ILE A 133 -4.18 9.40 8.85
C ILE A 133 -3.27 10.03 9.91
N PHE A 134 -3.37 9.53 11.14
CA PHE A 134 -2.52 9.93 12.26
C PHE A 134 -1.50 8.81 12.52
N LEU A 135 -0.24 9.14 12.41
CA LEU A 135 0.85 8.18 12.60
C LEU A 135 1.10 7.82 14.06
#